data_d8a547b185782fba0306483d4414b9dc
#
_entry.id   d8a547b185782fba0306483d4414b9dc
#
_cell.length_a   1.000
_cell.length_b   1.000
_cell.length_c   1.000
_cell.angle_alpha   90.00
_cell.angle_beta   90.00
_cell.angle_gamma   90.00
#
_symmetry.space_group_name_H-M   'P 1'
#
loop_
_entity.id
_entity.type
_entity.pdbx_description
1 polymer ?
#
loop_
_entity_poly.entity_id
_entity_poly.type
_entity_poly.pdbx_seq_one_letter_code
_entity_poly.pdbx_strand_id
1 'polypeptide(L)'
;MLDSILQQHEEISTILLKNNQYERIAQINANTLKTVVAFLKLFKEATNDLESDNSTPSASLPLPWSVKLIEHCQAAMLEPLLSGVADVCASRLEELMGTSNTSALPLHMMYRIATLLTPKMRMLRMLPPDEKDDVVKGAKEIIQKMQFHLGPATAEDEPPPAKKQSTTDRFADWEDDASVASVTVPKPIDDEMAEYLSSRLSDNPDPDSVLQRWKFNKERFPALSKLSRFIFSIPASSAPSERAFSVCGRILEERRTGLGPQSISNILFLHSNIAK
;
A
#
# COMPACT_ATOMS: atom_id res chain seq x y z
N MET A 1 8.86 11.32 20.33
CA MET A 1 9.89 11.54 21.37
C MET A 1 10.80 12.73 21.04
N LEU A 2 11.64 12.71 19.98
CA LEU A 2 12.54 13.83 19.65
C LEU A 2 11.81 15.16 19.45
N ASP A 3 10.67 15.14 18.78
CA ASP A 3 9.82 16.31 18.57
C ASP A 3 9.30 16.88 19.90
N SER A 4 8.87 16.03 20.83
CA SER A 4 8.44 16.45 22.18
C SER A 4 9.58 17.04 22.99
N ILE A 5 10.79 16.48 22.84
CA ILE A 5 11.99 17.04 23.49
C ILE A 5 12.31 18.42 22.91
N LEU A 6 12.19 18.58 21.60
CA LEU A 6 12.43 19.87 20.94
C LEU A 6 11.43 20.93 21.40
N GLN A 7 10.14 20.60 21.49
CA GLN A 7 9.08 21.51 21.94
C GLN A 7 9.26 21.94 23.39
N GLN A 8 9.76 21.06 24.24
CA GLN A 8 9.93 21.30 25.68
C GLN A 8 11.38 21.60 26.08
N HIS A 9 12.28 21.81 25.10
CA HIS A 9 13.71 21.94 25.35
C HIS A 9 14.05 23.05 26.36
N GLU A 10 13.41 24.22 26.26
CA GLU A 10 13.64 25.35 27.16
C GLU A 10 13.15 25.05 28.58
N GLU A 11 11.98 24.43 28.71
CA GLU A 11 11.43 24.04 30.02
C GLU A 11 12.28 22.97 30.70
N ILE A 12 12.67 21.93 29.94
CA ILE A 12 13.53 20.86 30.41
C ILE A 12 14.89 21.45 30.86
N SER A 13 15.47 22.33 30.06
CA SER A 13 16.73 23.00 30.37
C SER A 13 16.66 23.78 31.69
N THR A 14 15.53 24.51 31.87
CA THR A 14 15.30 25.31 33.10
C THR A 14 15.16 24.42 34.34
N ILE A 15 14.44 23.32 34.22
CA ILE A 15 14.26 22.35 35.33
C ILE A 15 15.56 21.67 35.69
N LEU A 16 16.34 21.21 34.69
CA LEU A 16 17.63 20.57 34.91
C LEU A 16 18.65 21.53 35.50
N LEU A 17 18.65 22.80 35.12
CA LEU A 17 19.49 23.84 35.72
C LEU A 17 19.17 24.02 37.20
N LYS A 18 17.88 24.11 37.56
CA LYS A 18 17.43 24.25 38.95
C LYS A 18 17.85 23.05 39.83
N ASN A 19 17.95 21.89 39.24
CA ASN A 19 18.29 20.65 39.93
C ASN A 19 19.78 20.29 39.86
N ASN A 20 20.66 21.19 39.41
CA ASN A 20 22.10 20.97 39.19
C ASN A 20 22.40 19.76 38.27
N GLN A 21 21.53 19.47 37.31
CA GLN A 21 21.66 18.37 36.35
C GLN A 21 21.75 18.85 34.90
N TYR A 22 22.11 20.09 34.69
CA TYR A 22 22.17 20.70 33.36
C TYR A 22 23.12 19.97 32.39
N GLU A 23 24.16 19.32 32.90
CA GLU A 23 25.09 18.53 32.07
C GLU A 23 24.42 17.48 31.21
N ARG A 24 23.26 16.98 31.62
CA ARG A 24 22.48 15.99 30.86
C ARG A 24 21.94 16.52 29.54
N ILE A 25 21.68 17.83 29.45
CA ILE A 25 21.12 18.46 28.23
C ILE A 25 22.15 19.40 27.57
N ALA A 26 23.22 19.78 28.28
CA ALA A 26 24.21 20.73 27.76
C ALA A 26 24.86 20.29 26.45
N GLN A 27 24.93 18.98 26.20
CA GLN A 27 25.50 18.41 24.98
C GLN A 27 24.47 18.38 23.83
N ILE A 28 23.20 18.64 24.09
CA ILE A 28 22.14 18.62 23.08
C ILE A 28 21.96 20.04 22.55
N ASN A 29 22.48 20.28 21.35
CA ASN A 29 22.25 21.54 20.66
C ASN A 29 20.83 21.56 20.08
N ALA A 30 20.01 22.55 20.49
CA ALA A 30 18.63 22.68 20.04
C ALA A 30 18.52 22.83 18.51
N ASN A 31 19.46 23.51 17.85
CA ASN A 31 19.49 23.64 16.40
C ASN A 31 19.78 22.29 15.71
N THR A 32 20.75 21.54 16.24
CA THR A 32 21.04 20.18 15.77
C THR A 32 19.80 19.29 15.88
N LEU A 33 19.15 19.33 17.05
CA LEU A 33 17.92 18.56 17.29
C LEU A 33 16.81 18.96 16.31
N LYS A 34 16.62 20.26 16.05
CA LYS A 34 15.64 20.76 15.09
C LYS A 34 15.91 20.24 13.66
N THR A 35 17.17 20.26 13.22
CA THR A 35 17.57 19.76 11.90
C THR A 35 17.32 18.26 11.78
N VAL A 36 17.67 17.47 12.79
CA VAL A 36 17.43 16.02 12.81
C VAL A 36 15.93 15.70 12.82
N VAL A 37 15.12 16.41 13.63
CA VAL A 37 13.66 16.24 13.66
C VAL A 37 13.05 16.55 12.31
N ALA A 38 13.47 17.64 11.64
CA ALA A 38 13.01 17.99 10.31
C ALA A 38 13.37 16.91 9.27
N PHE A 39 14.58 16.37 9.31
CA PHE A 39 15.02 15.28 8.46
C PHE A 39 14.18 14.01 8.66
N LEU A 40 13.92 13.62 9.90
CA LEU A 40 13.17 12.40 10.22
C LEU A 40 11.66 12.51 9.99
N LYS A 41 11.13 13.71 9.79
CA LYS A 41 9.70 13.93 9.59
C LYS A 41 9.16 13.15 8.40
N LEU A 42 9.87 13.15 7.27
CA LEU A 42 9.45 12.44 6.07
C LEU A 42 9.43 10.91 6.28
N PHE A 43 10.37 10.38 7.03
CA PHE A 43 10.39 8.95 7.41
C PHE A 43 9.17 8.58 8.26
N LYS A 44 8.78 9.45 9.20
CA LYS A 44 7.58 9.25 10.01
C LYS A 44 6.31 9.26 9.15
N GLU A 45 6.22 10.18 8.18
CA GLU A 45 5.10 10.24 7.24
C GLU A 45 5.03 8.94 6.41
N ALA A 46 6.14 8.49 5.86
CA ALA A 46 6.22 7.23 5.11
C ALA A 46 5.78 6.03 5.95
N THR A 47 6.28 5.94 7.18
CA THR A 47 5.89 4.86 8.11
C THR A 47 4.39 4.87 8.38
N ASN A 48 3.82 6.05 8.68
CA ASN A 48 2.39 6.17 8.94
C ASN A 48 1.55 5.75 7.74
N ASP A 49 1.94 6.14 6.52
CA ASP A 49 1.22 5.80 5.30
C ASP A 49 1.30 4.30 4.99
N LEU A 50 2.49 3.70 5.14
CA LEU A 50 2.71 2.27 4.87
C LEU A 50 2.06 1.35 5.91
N GLU A 51 1.90 1.83 7.15
CA GLU A 51 1.28 1.09 8.25
C GLU A 51 -0.22 1.39 8.41
N SER A 52 -0.76 2.33 7.65
CA SER A 52 -2.16 2.74 7.81
C SER A 52 -3.12 1.60 7.43
N ASP A 53 -4.14 1.41 8.28
CA ASP A 53 -5.27 0.49 8.03
C ASP A 53 -6.38 1.15 7.20
N ASN A 54 -6.04 2.15 6.40
CA ASN A 54 -7.00 2.86 5.58
C ASN A 54 -7.65 1.88 4.58
N SER A 55 -8.89 2.15 4.20
CA SER A 55 -9.64 1.39 3.19
C SER A 55 -9.01 1.44 1.79
N THR A 56 -7.93 2.19 1.62
CA THR A 56 -7.17 2.30 0.38
C THR A 56 -6.04 1.26 0.36
N PRO A 57 -5.83 0.55 -0.75
CA PRO A 57 -4.74 -0.43 -0.87
C PRO A 57 -3.38 0.23 -0.70
N SER A 58 -2.61 -0.23 0.29
CA SER A 58 -1.26 0.31 0.57
C SER A 58 -0.17 -0.25 -0.35
N ALA A 59 -0.43 -1.33 -1.09
CA ALA A 59 0.54 -2.00 -1.97
C ALA A 59 1.20 -1.09 -3.01
N SER A 60 0.56 0.02 -3.42
CA SER A 60 1.11 0.97 -4.39
C SER A 60 2.05 2.03 -3.77
N LEU A 61 2.13 2.10 -2.45
CA LEU A 61 2.89 3.13 -1.73
C LEU A 61 4.40 2.85 -1.59
N PRO A 62 4.88 1.58 -1.49
CA PRO A 62 6.31 1.32 -1.29
C PRO A 62 7.21 1.92 -2.37
N LEU A 63 6.84 1.83 -3.64
CA LEU A 63 7.65 2.38 -4.73
C LEU A 63 7.78 3.93 -4.67
N PRO A 64 6.71 4.72 -4.62
CA PRO A 64 6.85 6.17 -4.53
C PRO A 64 7.54 6.62 -3.23
N TRP A 65 7.32 5.94 -2.11
CA TRP A 65 8.00 6.26 -0.87
C TRP A 65 9.49 5.92 -0.91
N SER A 66 9.90 4.78 -1.50
CA SER A 66 11.32 4.45 -1.64
C SER A 66 12.08 5.52 -2.43
N VAL A 67 11.55 5.91 -3.59
CA VAL A 67 12.18 6.96 -4.42
C VAL A 67 12.24 8.28 -3.66
N LYS A 68 11.13 8.72 -3.06
CA LYS A 68 11.05 9.99 -2.34
C LYS A 68 11.99 10.06 -1.13
N LEU A 69 12.14 8.96 -0.39
CA LEU A 69 13.06 8.88 0.76
C LEU A 69 14.52 8.89 0.31
N ILE A 70 14.85 8.19 -0.77
CA ILE A 70 16.23 8.20 -1.34
C ILE A 70 16.58 9.62 -1.81
N GLU A 71 15.72 10.28 -2.57
CA GLU A 71 15.91 11.67 -3.01
C GLU A 71 16.07 12.62 -1.82
N HIS A 72 15.26 12.44 -0.76
CA HIS A 72 15.36 13.24 0.46
C HIS A 72 16.69 13.06 1.17
N CYS A 73 17.20 11.83 1.27
CA CYS A 73 18.52 11.56 1.84
C CYS A 73 19.62 12.18 0.98
N GLN A 74 19.57 12.03 -0.35
CA GLN A 74 20.54 12.61 -1.26
C GLN A 74 20.58 14.14 -1.15
N ALA A 75 19.42 14.79 -1.04
CA ALA A 75 19.37 16.23 -0.80
C ALA A 75 19.96 16.63 0.56
N ALA A 76 19.71 15.83 1.60
CA ALA A 76 20.24 16.07 2.95
C ALA A 76 21.76 15.87 3.08
N MET A 77 22.42 15.16 2.15
CA MET A 77 23.89 15.04 2.11
C MET A 77 24.60 16.37 1.93
N LEU A 78 23.91 17.37 1.37
CA LEU A 78 24.46 18.73 1.20
C LEU A 78 24.52 19.50 2.52
N GLU A 79 23.82 19.07 3.54
CA GLU A 79 23.83 19.66 4.89
C GLU A 79 24.96 19.04 5.71
N PRO A 80 25.99 19.82 6.12
CA PRO A 80 27.18 19.25 6.81
C PRO A 80 26.84 18.45 8.06
N LEU A 81 25.75 18.82 8.74
CA LEU A 81 25.32 18.18 9.98
C LEU A 81 24.66 16.81 9.74
N LEU A 82 24.05 16.62 8.59
CA LEU A 82 23.31 15.41 8.24
C LEU A 82 24.05 14.52 7.25
N SER A 83 25.11 15.01 6.59
CA SER A 83 25.73 14.32 5.46
C SER A 83 26.07 12.85 5.74
N GLY A 84 26.69 12.54 6.86
CA GLY A 84 27.05 11.17 7.23
C GLY A 84 25.82 10.28 7.52
N VAL A 85 24.81 10.81 8.20
CA VAL A 85 23.58 10.06 8.49
C VAL A 85 22.76 9.87 7.23
N ALA A 86 22.65 10.91 6.42
CA ALA A 86 21.90 10.88 5.16
C ALA A 86 22.51 9.90 4.16
N ASP A 87 23.83 9.84 4.04
CA ASP A 87 24.56 8.89 3.20
C ASP A 87 24.28 7.44 3.62
N VAL A 88 24.40 7.13 4.91
CA VAL A 88 24.09 5.80 5.44
C VAL A 88 22.62 5.44 5.21
N CYS A 89 21.70 6.37 5.43
CA CYS A 89 20.26 6.14 5.19
C CYS A 89 19.97 5.92 3.70
N ALA A 90 20.56 6.72 2.80
CA ALA A 90 20.38 6.54 1.36
C ALA A 90 20.90 5.18 0.89
N SER A 91 22.13 4.85 1.25
CA SER A 91 22.76 3.56 0.90
C SER A 91 21.93 2.38 1.40
N ARG A 92 21.40 2.47 2.63
CA ARG A 92 20.58 1.41 3.20
C ARG A 92 19.21 1.29 2.55
N LEU A 93 18.58 2.42 2.19
CA LEU A 93 17.32 2.43 1.45
C LEU A 93 17.50 1.85 0.03
N GLU A 94 18.58 2.22 -0.65
CA GLU A 94 18.91 1.66 -1.97
C GLU A 94 19.17 0.15 -1.91
N GLU A 95 19.83 -0.33 -0.86
CA GLU A 95 20.05 -1.75 -0.65
C GLU A 95 18.75 -2.52 -0.43
N LEU A 96 17.84 -2.00 0.42
CA LEU A 96 16.64 -2.71 0.87
C LEU A 96 15.42 -2.49 -0.03
N MET A 97 15.30 -1.34 -0.65
CA MET A 97 14.12 -0.89 -1.38
C MET A 97 14.47 -0.21 -2.71
N GLY A 98 15.69 -0.35 -3.19
CA GLY A 98 16.15 0.28 -4.42
C GLY A 98 15.33 -0.16 -5.62
N THR A 99 15.16 0.76 -6.57
CA THR A 99 14.46 0.49 -7.83
C THR A 99 15.36 -0.16 -8.86
N SER A 100 16.69 0.06 -8.75
CA SER A 100 17.66 -0.45 -9.68
C SER A 100 17.83 -1.98 -9.59
N ASN A 101 17.99 -2.63 -10.75
CA ASN A 101 18.32 -4.04 -10.83
C ASN A 101 19.71 -4.38 -10.23
N THR A 102 20.51 -3.36 -9.92
CA THR A 102 21.81 -3.50 -9.23
C THR A 102 21.69 -3.53 -7.72
N SER A 103 20.51 -3.26 -7.17
CA SER A 103 20.25 -3.33 -5.72
C SER A 103 20.34 -4.78 -5.23
N ALA A 104 20.92 -5.00 -4.06
CA ALA A 104 21.05 -6.34 -3.46
C ALA A 104 19.68 -6.98 -3.18
N LEU A 105 18.69 -6.16 -2.82
CA LEU A 105 17.29 -6.54 -2.59
C LEU A 105 16.37 -5.52 -3.27
N PRO A 106 16.17 -5.59 -4.60
CA PRO A 106 15.30 -4.65 -5.28
C PRO A 106 13.87 -4.76 -4.76
N LEU A 107 13.17 -3.63 -4.74
CA LEU A 107 11.75 -3.59 -4.36
C LEU A 107 10.96 -4.63 -5.19
N HIS A 108 10.24 -5.49 -4.49
CA HIS A 108 9.56 -6.62 -5.12
C HIS A 108 8.62 -6.17 -6.24
N MET A 109 8.65 -6.88 -7.38
CA MET A 109 7.92 -6.54 -8.60
C MET A 109 6.42 -6.31 -8.34
N MET A 110 5.82 -6.99 -7.37
CA MET A 110 4.39 -6.81 -7.01
C MET A 110 4.06 -5.38 -6.59
N TYR A 111 4.93 -4.70 -5.82
CA TYR A 111 4.73 -3.30 -5.41
C TYR A 111 4.89 -2.33 -6.59
N ARG A 112 5.81 -2.63 -7.51
CA ARG A 112 5.97 -1.86 -8.75
C ARG A 112 4.74 -1.98 -9.64
N ILE A 113 4.18 -3.18 -9.77
CA ILE A 113 2.94 -3.44 -10.51
C ILE A 113 1.75 -2.78 -9.79
N ALA A 114 1.68 -2.79 -8.45
CA ALA A 114 0.64 -2.08 -7.71
C ALA A 114 0.64 -0.57 -8.04
N THR A 115 1.83 0.02 -8.15
CA THR A 115 1.97 1.42 -8.57
C THR A 115 1.53 1.65 -10.01
N LEU A 116 1.88 0.74 -10.95
CA LEU A 116 1.38 0.75 -12.32
C LEU A 116 -0.15 0.69 -12.38
N LEU A 117 -0.76 -0.18 -11.57
CA LEU A 117 -2.22 -0.35 -11.51
C LEU A 117 -2.94 0.78 -10.78
N THR A 118 -2.21 1.71 -10.17
CA THR A 118 -2.77 2.91 -9.55
C THR A 118 -2.93 4.00 -10.60
N PRO A 119 -4.15 4.44 -10.93
CA PRO A 119 -4.42 5.29 -12.10
C PRO A 119 -3.62 6.59 -12.13
N LYS A 120 -3.45 7.22 -10.96
CA LYS A 120 -2.71 8.48 -10.83
C LYS A 120 -1.19 8.30 -11.07
N MET A 121 -0.67 7.08 -10.90
CA MET A 121 0.77 6.76 -10.96
C MET A 121 1.12 5.80 -12.10
N ARG A 122 0.16 5.41 -12.96
CA ARG A 122 0.32 4.40 -14.02
C ARG A 122 1.47 4.66 -14.99
N MET A 123 1.85 5.91 -15.16
CA MET A 123 2.96 6.31 -16.06
C MET A 123 4.33 6.07 -15.43
N LEU A 124 4.40 5.65 -14.16
CA LEU A 124 5.63 5.35 -13.43
C LEU A 124 6.72 6.42 -13.64
N ARG A 125 6.36 7.71 -13.53
CA ARG A 125 7.27 8.84 -13.85
C ARG A 125 8.53 8.87 -12.99
N MET A 126 8.49 8.20 -11.83
CA MET A 126 9.61 8.06 -10.91
C MET A 126 10.66 7.01 -11.35
N LEU A 127 10.37 6.20 -12.38
CA LEU A 127 11.29 5.18 -12.87
C LEU A 127 11.90 5.57 -14.22
N PRO A 128 13.14 5.14 -14.53
CA PRO A 128 13.71 5.24 -15.86
C PRO A 128 12.94 4.38 -16.88
N PRO A 129 13.07 4.66 -18.20
CA PRO A 129 12.26 3.99 -19.23
C PRO A 129 12.42 2.47 -19.27
N ASP A 130 13.62 1.95 -19.12
CA ASP A 130 13.95 0.53 -19.11
C ASP A 130 13.24 -0.21 -17.94
N GLU A 131 13.28 0.37 -16.75
CA GLU A 131 12.58 -0.20 -15.59
C GLU A 131 11.05 -0.16 -15.74
N LYS A 132 10.50 0.85 -16.43
CA LYS A 132 9.04 0.87 -16.74
C LYS A 132 8.64 -0.29 -17.62
N ASP A 133 9.45 -0.57 -18.65
CA ASP A 133 9.20 -1.67 -19.57
C ASP A 133 9.27 -3.02 -18.83
N ASP A 134 10.21 -3.18 -17.90
CA ASP A 134 10.30 -4.36 -17.04
C ASP A 134 9.04 -4.53 -16.16
N VAL A 135 8.50 -3.45 -15.59
CA VAL A 135 7.25 -3.51 -14.80
C VAL A 135 6.06 -3.92 -15.66
N VAL A 136 5.94 -3.34 -16.85
CA VAL A 136 4.86 -3.69 -17.80
C VAL A 136 4.97 -5.15 -18.23
N LYS A 137 6.19 -5.61 -18.54
CA LYS A 137 6.48 -7.00 -18.89
C LYS A 137 6.14 -7.94 -17.74
N GLY A 138 6.58 -7.63 -16.52
CA GLY A 138 6.25 -8.40 -15.31
C GLY A 138 4.76 -8.51 -15.05
N ALA A 139 4.00 -7.44 -15.27
CA ALA A 139 2.54 -7.47 -15.15
C ALA A 139 1.91 -8.42 -16.17
N LYS A 140 2.35 -8.39 -17.44
CA LYS A 140 1.88 -9.31 -18.50
C LYS A 140 2.20 -10.77 -18.19
N GLU A 141 3.40 -11.04 -17.70
CA GLU A 141 3.81 -12.41 -17.32
C GLU A 141 2.95 -12.97 -16.19
N ILE A 142 2.61 -12.15 -15.19
CA ILE A 142 1.73 -12.59 -14.10
C ILE A 142 0.32 -12.86 -14.62
N ILE A 143 -0.22 -12.00 -15.48
CA ILE A 143 -1.54 -12.23 -16.09
C ILE A 143 -1.55 -13.55 -16.86
N GLN A 144 -0.53 -13.81 -17.67
CA GLN A 144 -0.41 -15.08 -18.42
C GLN A 144 -0.38 -16.30 -17.49
N LYS A 145 0.40 -16.24 -16.40
CA LYS A 145 0.44 -17.30 -15.38
C LYS A 145 -0.93 -17.50 -14.71
N MET A 146 -1.61 -16.39 -14.37
CA MET A 146 -2.95 -16.47 -13.77
C MET A 146 -3.96 -17.11 -14.73
N GLN A 147 -3.92 -16.79 -16.01
CA GLN A 147 -4.79 -17.40 -17.03
C GLN A 147 -4.53 -18.90 -17.19
N PHE A 148 -3.28 -19.31 -17.12
CA PHE A 148 -2.91 -20.72 -17.24
C PHE A 148 -3.35 -21.55 -16.03
N HIS A 149 -3.27 -21.00 -14.81
CA HIS A 149 -3.62 -21.75 -13.59
C HIS A 149 -5.11 -21.72 -13.23
N LEU A 150 -5.84 -20.68 -13.63
CA LEU A 150 -7.27 -20.54 -13.29
C LEU A 150 -8.22 -21.20 -14.28
N GLY A 151 -7.74 -21.70 -15.42
CA GLY A 151 -8.62 -22.25 -16.47
C GLY A 151 -9.63 -21.22 -17.03
N PRO A 152 -10.49 -21.61 -17.96
CA PRO A 152 -11.64 -20.79 -18.32
C PRO A 152 -12.52 -20.63 -17.06
N ALA A 153 -12.85 -19.38 -16.70
CA ALA A 153 -13.60 -19.05 -15.50
C ALA A 153 -14.83 -19.96 -15.36
N THR A 154 -14.75 -20.92 -14.45
CA THR A 154 -15.94 -21.63 -13.97
C THR A 154 -16.74 -20.62 -13.17
N ALA A 155 -18.04 -20.59 -13.40
CA ALA A 155 -19.02 -19.64 -12.84
C ALA A 155 -19.23 -19.75 -11.32
N GLU A 156 -18.19 -20.09 -10.54
CA GLU A 156 -18.26 -20.34 -9.09
C GLU A 156 -17.89 -19.16 -8.21
N ASP A 157 -17.53 -18.00 -8.78
CA ASP A 157 -17.17 -16.78 -8.03
C ASP A 157 -18.34 -15.80 -7.87
N GLU A 158 -19.58 -16.21 -8.14
CA GLU A 158 -20.75 -15.43 -7.71
C GLU A 158 -21.06 -15.71 -6.24
N PRO A 159 -21.27 -14.68 -5.41
CA PRO A 159 -21.81 -14.87 -4.07
C PRO A 159 -23.15 -15.63 -4.20
N PRO A 160 -23.47 -16.57 -3.28
CA PRO A 160 -24.68 -17.38 -3.38
C PRO A 160 -25.88 -16.45 -3.64
N PRO A 161 -26.73 -16.76 -4.61
CA PRO A 161 -27.83 -15.87 -5.00
C PRO A 161 -28.70 -15.62 -3.77
N ALA A 162 -28.85 -14.36 -3.37
CA ALA A 162 -29.86 -13.96 -2.42
C ALA A 162 -31.18 -14.55 -2.93
N LYS A 163 -31.87 -15.34 -2.08
CA LYS A 163 -33.15 -15.96 -2.40
C LYS A 163 -34.09 -14.88 -2.95
N LYS A 164 -34.23 -14.81 -4.27
CA LYS A 164 -35.25 -13.99 -4.91
C LYS A 164 -36.59 -14.59 -4.51
N GLN A 165 -37.33 -13.85 -3.71
CA GLN A 165 -38.75 -14.11 -3.54
C GLN A 165 -39.39 -14.01 -4.96
N SER A 166 -40.04 -15.09 -5.39
CA SER A 166 -40.75 -15.13 -6.67
C SER A 166 -41.93 -14.16 -6.62
N THR A 167 -41.71 -12.94 -7.09
CA THR A 167 -42.78 -12.12 -7.64
C THR A 167 -43.02 -12.64 -9.04
N THR A 168 -44.21 -13.17 -9.28
CA THR A 168 -44.72 -13.61 -10.58
C THR A 168 -44.47 -12.49 -11.59
N ASP A 169 -43.55 -12.72 -12.49
CA ASP A 169 -43.13 -11.74 -13.49
C ASP A 169 -44.26 -11.66 -14.58
N ARG A 170 -45.19 -10.71 -14.36
CA ARG A 170 -46.33 -10.49 -15.28
C ARG A 170 -45.93 -9.76 -16.56
N PHE A 171 -44.67 -9.40 -16.71
CA PHE A 171 -44.15 -8.58 -17.80
C PHE A 171 -42.96 -9.20 -18.53
N ALA A 172 -42.67 -10.50 -18.28
CA ALA A 172 -41.57 -11.22 -18.93
C ALA A 172 -41.63 -11.20 -20.47
N ASP A 173 -42.85 -11.08 -21.05
CA ASP A 173 -43.03 -11.00 -22.49
C ASP A 173 -42.70 -9.62 -23.10
N TRP A 174 -42.39 -8.63 -22.27
CA TRP A 174 -42.05 -7.25 -22.67
C TRP A 174 -40.66 -6.85 -22.27
N GLU A 175 -39.92 -7.76 -21.65
CA GLU A 175 -38.48 -7.52 -21.39
C GLU A 175 -37.76 -7.78 -22.72
N ASP A 176 -37.15 -6.74 -23.26
CA ASP A 176 -36.18 -6.87 -24.35
C ASP A 176 -35.14 -7.89 -23.94
N ASP A 177 -34.91 -8.91 -24.77
CA ASP A 177 -33.91 -9.95 -24.54
C ASP A 177 -32.54 -9.32 -24.29
N ALA A 178 -32.29 -8.96 -23.05
CA ALA A 178 -30.99 -8.49 -22.56
C ALA A 178 -29.94 -9.62 -22.49
N SER A 179 -30.25 -10.77 -23.10
CA SER A 179 -29.35 -11.91 -23.24
C SER A 179 -28.58 -11.94 -24.55
N VAL A 180 -28.24 -10.78 -25.09
CA VAL A 180 -27.01 -10.72 -25.88
C VAL A 180 -25.88 -10.59 -24.84
N ALA A 181 -25.55 -11.69 -24.16
CA ALA A 181 -24.25 -11.89 -23.63
C ALA A 181 -23.27 -11.62 -24.79
N SER A 182 -22.79 -10.38 -24.90
CA SER A 182 -21.71 -10.08 -25.82
C SER A 182 -20.60 -11.01 -25.37
N VAL A 183 -20.34 -12.04 -26.15
CA VAL A 183 -19.14 -12.87 -26.05
C VAL A 183 -18.02 -11.87 -26.34
N THR A 184 -17.58 -11.19 -25.29
CA THR A 184 -16.42 -10.30 -25.33
C THR A 184 -15.27 -11.24 -25.61
N VAL A 185 -14.85 -11.32 -26.87
CA VAL A 185 -13.61 -11.98 -27.27
C VAL A 185 -12.54 -11.36 -26.37
N PRO A 186 -11.82 -12.15 -25.57
CA PRO A 186 -10.82 -11.63 -24.67
C PRO A 186 -9.83 -10.78 -25.47
N LYS A 187 -9.74 -9.48 -25.19
CA LYS A 187 -8.76 -8.61 -25.85
C LYS A 187 -7.37 -9.19 -25.56
N PRO A 188 -6.43 -9.15 -26.52
CA PRO A 188 -5.03 -9.45 -26.25
C PRO A 188 -4.54 -8.59 -25.08
N ILE A 189 -3.74 -9.16 -24.20
CA ILE A 189 -3.22 -8.47 -23.00
C ILE A 189 -2.45 -7.20 -23.39
N ASP A 190 -1.78 -7.23 -24.53
CA ASP A 190 -1.02 -6.09 -25.07
C ASP A 190 -1.92 -4.91 -25.40
N ASP A 191 -3.07 -5.16 -26.03
CA ASP A 191 -4.05 -4.15 -26.40
C ASP A 191 -4.74 -3.57 -25.15
N GLU A 192 -5.06 -4.43 -24.18
CA GLU A 192 -5.65 -4.01 -22.90
C GLU A 192 -4.70 -3.12 -22.12
N MET A 193 -3.41 -3.47 -22.05
CA MET A 193 -2.38 -2.68 -21.38
C MET A 193 -2.15 -1.34 -22.09
N ALA A 194 -2.05 -1.33 -23.42
CA ALA A 194 -1.88 -0.11 -24.20
C ALA A 194 -3.08 0.84 -24.04
N GLU A 195 -4.29 0.31 -24.06
CA GLU A 195 -5.51 1.08 -23.82
C GLU A 195 -5.52 1.65 -22.38
N TYR A 196 -5.15 0.86 -21.38
CA TYR A 196 -5.06 1.33 -20.00
C TYR A 196 -4.09 2.49 -19.84
N LEU A 197 -2.89 2.37 -20.40
CA LEU A 197 -1.85 3.42 -20.31
C LEU A 197 -2.28 4.71 -21.01
N SER A 198 -3.01 4.62 -22.13
CA SER A 198 -3.50 5.77 -22.91
C SER A 198 -4.83 6.35 -22.36
N SER A 199 -5.57 5.62 -21.51
CA SER A 199 -6.87 6.04 -20.98
C SER A 199 -6.82 7.36 -20.21
N ARG A 200 -7.89 8.17 -20.25
CA ARG A 200 -7.97 9.40 -19.44
C ARG A 200 -8.45 9.08 -18.01
N LEU A 201 -7.95 9.86 -17.03
CA LEU A 201 -8.38 9.73 -15.62
C LEU A 201 -9.84 10.17 -15.41
N SER A 202 -10.37 11.03 -16.28
CA SER A 202 -11.72 11.58 -16.22
C SER A 202 -12.84 10.56 -16.41
N ASP A 203 -12.50 9.36 -16.89
CA ASP A 203 -13.49 8.32 -17.20
C ASP A 203 -13.95 7.52 -15.96
N ASN A 204 -13.66 8.01 -14.75
CA ASN A 204 -13.99 7.33 -13.50
C ASN A 204 -14.89 8.21 -12.60
N PRO A 205 -16.01 7.70 -12.10
CA PRO A 205 -16.91 8.43 -11.21
C PRO A 205 -16.28 8.73 -9.83
N ASP A 206 -15.30 7.95 -9.38
CA ASP A 206 -14.54 8.17 -8.14
C ASP A 206 -13.03 8.06 -8.40
N PRO A 207 -12.37 9.21 -8.70
CA PRO A 207 -10.95 9.22 -9.03
C PRO A 207 -10.04 8.88 -7.84
N ASP A 208 -10.55 8.89 -6.62
CA ASP A 208 -9.74 8.67 -5.41
C ASP A 208 -9.74 7.21 -4.95
N SER A 209 -10.76 6.42 -5.31
CA SER A 209 -10.82 5.00 -4.98
C SER A 209 -10.30 4.11 -6.10
N VAL A 210 -9.10 3.55 -5.90
CA VAL A 210 -8.48 2.60 -6.85
C VAL A 210 -9.33 1.34 -7.03
N LEU A 211 -9.88 0.80 -5.93
CA LEU A 211 -10.70 -0.42 -5.97
C LEU A 211 -12.02 -0.20 -6.72
N GLN A 212 -12.68 0.94 -6.50
CA GLN A 212 -13.91 1.29 -7.21
C GLN A 212 -13.66 1.44 -8.70
N ARG A 213 -12.55 2.05 -9.09
CA ARG A 213 -12.16 2.17 -10.48
C ARG A 213 -12.03 0.79 -11.14
N TRP A 214 -11.34 -0.16 -10.54
CA TRP A 214 -11.18 -1.51 -11.09
C TRP A 214 -12.49 -2.28 -11.13
N LYS A 215 -13.36 -2.09 -10.14
CA LYS A 215 -14.72 -2.64 -10.15
C LYS A 215 -15.56 -2.10 -11.32
N PHE A 216 -15.49 -0.79 -11.57
CA PHE A 216 -16.22 -0.13 -12.65
C PHE A 216 -15.72 -0.54 -14.04
N ASN A 217 -14.40 -0.67 -14.19
CA ASN A 217 -13.78 -0.98 -15.48
C ASN A 217 -13.53 -2.47 -15.73
N LYS A 218 -14.12 -3.38 -14.95
CA LYS A 218 -13.87 -4.83 -15.05
C LYS A 218 -14.17 -5.42 -16.42
N GLU A 219 -15.14 -4.87 -17.13
CA GLU A 219 -15.55 -5.32 -18.48
C GLU A 219 -14.64 -4.76 -19.57
N ARG A 220 -14.14 -3.54 -19.35
CA ARG A 220 -13.20 -2.88 -20.28
C ARG A 220 -11.79 -3.45 -20.19
N PHE A 221 -11.35 -3.78 -18.96
CA PHE A 221 -10.02 -4.29 -18.64
C PHE A 221 -10.11 -5.58 -17.81
N PRO A 222 -10.58 -6.69 -18.38
CA PRO A 222 -10.86 -7.91 -17.61
C PRO A 222 -9.60 -8.56 -17.02
N ALA A 223 -8.49 -8.59 -17.75
CA ALA A 223 -7.25 -9.19 -17.29
C ALA A 223 -6.57 -8.31 -16.21
N LEU A 224 -6.51 -6.99 -16.43
CA LEU A 224 -5.96 -6.05 -15.47
C LEU A 224 -6.81 -5.96 -14.19
N SER A 225 -8.13 -6.08 -14.28
CA SER A 225 -9.00 -6.09 -13.11
C SER A 225 -8.80 -7.33 -12.25
N LYS A 226 -8.56 -8.51 -12.85
CA LYS A 226 -8.19 -9.72 -12.11
C LYS A 226 -6.82 -9.56 -11.44
N LEU A 227 -5.83 -9.05 -12.18
CA LEU A 227 -4.52 -8.74 -11.64
C LEU A 227 -4.60 -7.75 -10.47
N SER A 228 -5.39 -6.68 -10.60
CA SER A 228 -5.54 -5.65 -9.58
C SER A 228 -6.13 -6.22 -8.28
N ARG A 229 -7.13 -7.09 -8.35
CA ARG A 229 -7.68 -7.78 -7.16
C ARG A 229 -6.61 -8.59 -6.43
N PHE A 230 -5.78 -9.30 -7.17
CA PHE A 230 -4.68 -10.07 -6.59
C PHE A 230 -3.62 -9.16 -5.97
N ILE A 231 -3.12 -8.18 -6.70
CA ILE A 231 -2.04 -7.29 -6.27
C ILE A 231 -2.46 -6.42 -5.07
N PHE A 232 -3.66 -5.84 -5.09
CA PHE A 232 -4.13 -4.97 -3.99
C PHE A 232 -4.60 -5.74 -2.75
N SER A 233 -4.60 -7.06 -2.76
CA SER A 233 -4.74 -7.87 -1.54
C SER A 233 -3.45 -7.96 -0.73
N ILE A 234 -2.31 -7.55 -1.31
CA ILE A 234 -0.99 -7.59 -0.67
C ILE A 234 -0.82 -6.30 0.16
N PRO A 235 -0.56 -6.39 1.47
CA PRO A 235 -0.29 -5.20 2.28
C PRO A 235 1.12 -4.65 2.00
N ALA A 236 1.33 -3.33 2.22
CA ALA A 236 2.64 -2.71 2.10
C ALA A 236 3.61 -3.10 3.21
N SER A 237 3.09 -3.49 4.37
CA SER A 237 3.88 -3.85 5.54
C SER A 237 3.23 -4.98 6.35
N SER A 238 4.00 -5.59 7.26
CA SER A 238 3.50 -6.58 8.23
C SER A 238 2.75 -5.97 9.42
N ALA A 239 2.71 -4.65 9.54
CA ALA A 239 2.15 -3.94 10.69
C ALA A 239 0.70 -4.35 11.05
N PRO A 240 -0.23 -4.60 10.09
CA PRO A 240 -1.55 -5.12 10.41
C PRO A 240 -1.49 -6.48 11.14
N SER A 241 -0.62 -7.38 10.69
CA SER A 241 -0.41 -8.69 11.34
C SER A 241 0.20 -8.54 12.72
N GLU A 242 1.19 -7.68 12.89
CA GLU A 242 1.83 -7.41 14.18
C GLU A 242 0.83 -6.81 15.18
N ARG A 243 -0.04 -5.91 14.73
CA ARG A 243 -1.14 -5.38 15.56
C ARG A 243 -2.11 -6.49 15.98
N ALA A 244 -2.48 -7.38 15.07
CA ALA A 244 -3.34 -8.52 15.40
C ALA A 244 -2.67 -9.46 16.43
N PHE A 245 -1.38 -9.76 16.29
CA PHE A 245 -0.63 -10.53 17.28
C PHE A 245 -0.52 -9.83 18.63
N SER A 246 -0.32 -8.50 18.64
CA SER A 246 -0.28 -7.71 19.86
C SER A 246 -1.65 -7.73 20.59
N VAL A 247 -2.75 -7.66 19.85
CA VAL A 247 -4.11 -7.81 20.43
C VAL A 247 -4.30 -9.21 20.96
N CYS A 248 -3.88 -10.23 20.20
CA CYS A 248 -3.94 -11.63 20.63
C CYS A 248 -3.18 -11.84 21.95
N GLY A 249 -1.96 -11.30 22.09
CA GLY A 249 -1.17 -11.37 23.31
C GLY A 249 -1.90 -10.78 24.52
N ARG A 250 -2.59 -9.65 24.34
CA ARG A 250 -3.40 -9.03 25.41
C ARG A 250 -4.65 -9.85 25.78
N ILE A 251 -5.25 -10.55 24.83
CA ILE A 251 -6.39 -11.45 25.08
C ILE A 251 -5.94 -12.70 25.85
N LEU A 252 -4.73 -13.19 25.54
CA LEU A 252 -4.13 -14.40 26.12
C LEU A 252 -3.33 -14.15 27.41
N GLU A 253 -3.51 -13.01 28.09
CA GLU A 253 -2.89 -12.78 29.40
C GLU A 253 -3.08 -13.99 30.32
N GLU A 254 -2.08 -14.26 31.18
CA GLU A 254 -2.01 -15.44 32.06
C GLU A 254 -3.29 -15.74 32.84
N ARG A 255 -4.14 -14.75 33.09
CA ARG A 255 -5.42 -14.86 33.77
C ARG A 255 -6.59 -15.38 32.90
N ARG A 256 -6.38 -15.54 31.57
CA ARG A 256 -7.42 -15.94 30.60
C ARG A 256 -7.05 -17.19 29.79
N THR A 257 -6.26 -18.08 30.37
CA THR A 257 -5.75 -19.29 29.73
C THR A 257 -6.83 -20.33 29.33
N GLY A 258 -8.09 -20.13 29.73
CA GLY A 258 -9.22 -21.00 29.37
C GLY A 258 -9.87 -20.75 28.01
N LEU A 259 -9.38 -19.78 27.23
CA LEU A 259 -9.94 -19.49 25.88
C LEU A 259 -9.41 -20.50 24.87
N GLY A 260 -10.32 -21.23 24.23
CA GLY A 260 -9.96 -22.11 23.11
C GLY A 260 -9.59 -21.31 21.84
N PRO A 261 -8.82 -21.92 20.88
CA PRO A 261 -8.36 -21.25 19.65
C PRO A 261 -9.48 -20.59 18.84
N GLN A 262 -10.64 -21.25 18.77
CA GLN A 262 -11.81 -20.72 18.04
C GLN A 262 -12.36 -19.43 18.68
N SER A 263 -12.41 -19.38 20.02
CA SER A 263 -12.88 -18.17 20.73
C SER A 263 -11.93 -17.00 20.52
N ILE A 264 -10.62 -17.24 20.50
CA ILE A 264 -9.60 -16.24 20.21
C ILE A 264 -9.76 -15.71 18.79
N SER A 265 -9.92 -16.60 17.80
CA SER A 265 -10.14 -16.24 16.42
C SER A 265 -11.40 -15.37 16.25
N ASN A 266 -12.51 -15.75 16.91
CA ASN A 266 -13.74 -14.97 16.87
C ASN A 266 -13.58 -13.58 17.50
N ILE A 267 -12.89 -13.48 18.64
CA ILE A 267 -12.62 -12.18 19.29
C ILE A 267 -11.75 -11.29 18.41
N LEU A 268 -10.70 -11.83 17.80
CA LEU A 268 -9.84 -11.07 16.86
C LEU A 268 -10.63 -10.59 15.65
N PHE A 269 -11.47 -11.46 15.08
CA PHE A 269 -12.34 -11.10 13.97
C PHE A 269 -13.29 -9.96 14.35
N LEU A 270 -13.97 -10.04 15.49
CA LEU A 270 -14.87 -9.00 15.98
C LEU A 270 -14.12 -7.70 16.24
N HIS A 271 -12.96 -7.76 16.90
CA HIS A 271 -12.11 -6.59 17.16
C HIS A 271 -11.70 -5.89 15.85
N SER A 272 -11.34 -6.64 14.83
CA SER A 272 -10.89 -6.09 13.54
C SER A 272 -12.03 -5.47 12.71
N ASN A 273 -13.29 -5.91 12.93
CA ASN A 273 -14.42 -5.51 12.09
C ASN A 273 -15.44 -4.59 12.79
N ILE A 274 -15.51 -4.59 14.12
CA ILE A 274 -16.48 -3.77 14.88
C ILE A 274 -15.84 -2.47 15.40
N ALA A 275 -14.53 -2.47 15.64
CA ALA A 275 -13.81 -1.29 16.16
C ALA A 275 -13.50 -0.22 15.08
N LYS A 276 -14.05 -0.37 13.89
CA LYS A 276 -13.99 0.61 12.80
C LYS A 276 -15.35 1.22 12.59
#